data_29bf4ddaccb18cd435087fe3a884e1c0
#
_entry.id   29bf4ddaccb18cd435087fe3a884e1c0
#
_cell.length_a   1.000
_cell.length_b   1.000
_cell.length_c   1.000
_cell.angle_alpha   90.00
_cell.angle_beta   90.00
_cell.angle_gamma   90.00
#
_symmetry.space_group_name_H-M   'P 1'
#
loop_
_entity.id
_entity.type
_entity.pdbx_description
1 polymer ?
#
loop_
_entity_poly.entity_id
_entity_poly.type
_entity_poly.pdbx_seq_one_letter_code
_entity_poly.pdbx_strand_id
1 'polypeptide(L)'
;MNKIAGYVLSVAALAMATPATAQFQKPEDAVKYRQSAFTLMGNHMGRVGAMVNGRVPFDAKAAQDSTRVLALISTLPGQAFAANTESVQSKALPAIWKEQDKFKAGYDKMVAEVAKLDAAAKTGNLDAIKTAFGEVGGTCKSCHDNFRAK
;
A
#
# COMPACT_ATOMS: atom_id res chain seq x y z
N MET A 1 11.70 -67.82 -27.02
CA MET A 1 11.43 -66.51 -27.64
C MET A 1 10.36 -65.85 -26.77
N ASN A 2 10.78 -65.17 -25.72
CA ASN A 2 9.85 -64.47 -24.74
C ASN A 2 9.83 -62.99 -25.00
N LYS A 3 8.68 -62.49 -25.42
CA LYS A 3 8.43 -61.08 -25.57
C LYS A 3 7.91 -60.53 -24.22
N ILE A 4 8.73 -59.84 -23.48
CA ILE A 4 8.33 -59.12 -22.27
C ILE A 4 7.85 -57.75 -22.73
N ALA A 5 6.54 -57.53 -22.68
CA ALA A 5 5.93 -56.22 -22.91
C ALA A 5 6.09 -55.37 -21.65
N GLY A 6 6.90 -54.31 -21.75
CA GLY A 6 7.07 -53.33 -20.67
C GLY A 6 5.88 -52.37 -20.62
N TYR A 7 5.12 -52.41 -19.55
CA TYR A 7 4.10 -51.38 -19.25
C TYR A 7 4.80 -50.16 -18.63
N VAL A 8 4.86 -49.07 -19.38
CA VAL A 8 5.25 -47.76 -18.86
C VAL A 8 4.05 -47.16 -18.12
N LEU A 9 4.09 -47.18 -16.80
CA LEU A 9 3.10 -46.46 -15.96
C LEU A 9 3.42 -44.97 -15.98
N SER A 10 2.70 -44.20 -16.79
CA SER A 10 2.75 -42.75 -16.74
C SER A 10 1.95 -42.24 -15.53
N VAL A 11 2.64 -41.92 -14.44
CA VAL A 11 2.02 -41.25 -13.30
C VAL A 11 1.82 -39.75 -13.67
N ALA A 12 0.60 -39.40 -14.05
CA ALA A 12 0.19 -38.02 -14.22
C ALA A 12 0.09 -37.39 -12.82
N ALA A 13 1.08 -36.59 -12.45
CA ALA A 13 1.02 -35.77 -11.25
C ALA A 13 -0.03 -34.68 -11.47
N LEU A 14 -1.24 -34.85 -10.93
CA LEU A 14 -2.20 -33.77 -10.78
C LEU A 14 -1.59 -32.76 -9.76
N ALA A 15 -1.06 -31.65 -10.26
CA ALA A 15 -0.73 -30.51 -9.45
C ALA A 15 -2.06 -29.95 -8.88
N MET A 16 -2.39 -30.31 -7.65
CA MET A 16 -3.47 -29.65 -6.90
C MET A 16 -3.06 -28.20 -6.71
N ALA A 17 -3.61 -27.30 -7.53
CA ALA A 17 -3.55 -25.87 -7.28
C ALA A 17 -4.29 -25.61 -5.97
N THR A 18 -3.54 -25.47 -4.88
CA THR A 18 -4.12 -24.99 -3.61
C THR A 18 -4.71 -23.61 -3.88
N PRO A 19 -6.00 -23.37 -3.55
CA PRO A 19 -6.55 -22.02 -3.67
C PRO A 19 -5.67 -21.11 -2.83
N ALA A 20 -5.18 -20.01 -3.43
CA ALA A 20 -4.49 -18.97 -2.70
C ALA A 20 -5.41 -18.54 -1.56
N THR A 21 -5.07 -18.91 -0.32
CA THR A 21 -5.85 -18.53 0.85
C THR A 21 -5.90 -17.01 0.89
N ALA A 22 -7.10 -16.44 0.92
CA ALA A 22 -7.26 -15.00 1.06
C ALA A 22 -6.46 -14.56 2.29
N GLN A 23 -5.61 -13.55 2.15
CA GLN A 23 -4.73 -13.04 3.21
C GLN A 23 -5.50 -12.67 4.50
N PHE A 24 -6.80 -12.38 4.36
CA PHE A 24 -7.71 -12.07 5.45
C PHE A 24 -8.83 -13.10 5.48
N GLN A 25 -9.14 -13.63 6.66
CA GLN A 25 -10.21 -14.60 6.86
C GLN A 25 -11.60 -13.99 6.61
N LYS A 26 -11.78 -12.71 6.97
CA LYS A 26 -13.03 -11.96 6.79
C LYS A 26 -12.78 -10.66 6.04
N PRO A 27 -13.72 -10.22 5.19
CA PRO A 27 -13.62 -8.94 4.48
C PRO A 27 -13.47 -7.74 5.43
N GLU A 28 -14.11 -7.79 6.60
CA GLU A 28 -14.04 -6.75 7.63
C GLU A 28 -12.63 -6.59 8.19
N ASP A 29 -11.88 -7.69 8.33
CA ASP A 29 -10.49 -7.66 8.81
C ASP A 29 -9.59 -6.95 7.78
N ALA A 30 -9.81 -7.18 6.49
CA ALA A 30 -9.11 -6.45 5.42
C ALA A 30 -9.42 -4.95 5.46
N VAL A 31 -10.69 -4.58 5.66
CA VAL A 31 -11.10 -3.18 5.79
C VAL A 31 -10.44 -2.53 7.01
N LYS A 32 -10.48 -3.19 8.16
CA LYS A 32 -9.83 -2.72 9.38
C LYS A 32 -8.32 -2.56 9.21
N TYR A 33 -7.67 -3.53 8.56
CA TYR A 33 -6.23 -3.51 8.29
C TYR A 33 -5.83 -2.28 7.44
N ARG A 34 -6.50 -2.05 6.29
CA ARG A 34 -6.19 -0.89 5.45
C ARG A 34 -6.46 0.44 6.16
N GLN A 35 -7.55 0.53 6.95
CA GLN A 35 -7.87 1.73 7.73
C GLN A 35 -6.80 2.01 8.79
N SER A 36 -6.31 0.99 9.48
CA SER A 36 -5.23 1.12 10.47
C SER A 36 -3.93 1.58 9.81
N ALA A 37 -3.57 0.99 8.66
CA ALA A 37 -2.39 1.42 7.91
C ALA A 37 -2.49 2.88 7.47
N PHE A 38 -3.62 3.32 6.91
CA PHE A 38 -3.83 4.73 6.53
C PHE A 38 -3.85 5.67 7.75
N THR A 39 -4.35 5.23 8.90
CA THR A 39 -4.28 6.02 10.14
C THR A 39 -2.83 6.25 10.57
N LEU A 40 -2.01 5.21 10.55
CA LEU A 40 -0.57 5.34 10.85
C LEU A 40 0.13 6.23 9.82
N MET A 41 -0.14 6.06 8.53
CA MET A 41 0.41 6.94 7.48
C MET A 41 0.04 8.40 7.74
N GLY A 42 -1.22 8.70 8.05
CA GLY A 42 -1.68 10.05 8.37
C GLY A 42 -0.96 10.66 9.58
N ASN A 43 -0.74 9.88 10.64
CA ASN A 43 0.01 10.31 11.82
C ASN A 43 1.46 10.67 11.49
N HIS A 44 2.16 9.82 10.74
CA HIS A 44 3.55 10.07 10.37
C HIS A 44 3.68 11.23 9.37
N MET A 45 2.78 11.35 8.39
CA MET A 45 2.69 12.53 7.53
C MET A 45 2.44 13.81 8.35
N GLY A 46 1.56 13.75 9.37
CA GLY A 46 1.30 14.86 10.27
C GLY A 46 2.55 15.35 11.03
N ARG A 47 3.38 14.41 11.49
CA ARG A 47 4.66 14.73 12.17
C ARG A 47 5.63 15.41 11.23
N VAL A 48 5.87 14.85 10.04
CA VAL A 48 6.73 15.47 9.03
C VAL A 48 6.14 16.84 8.62
N GLY A 49 4.82 16.90 8.39
CA GLY A 49 4.12 18.13 8.04
C GLY A 49 4.22 19.23 9.08
N ALA A 50 4.28 18.89 10.37
CA ALA A 50 4.50 19.90 11.43
C ALA A 50 5.88 20.55 11.32
N MET A 51 6.92 19.78 11.02
CA MET A 51 8.29 20.27 10.83
C MET A 51 8.46 21.08 9.55
N VAL A 52 8.00 20.55 8.40
CA VAL A 52 8.18 21.25 7.10
C VAL A 52 7.37 22.53 6.99
N ASN A 53 6.29 22.68 7.78
CA ASN A 53 5.49 23.90 7.85
C ASN A 53 5.88 24.81 9.02
N GLY A 54 6.97 24.53 9.73
CA GLY A 54 7.48 25.37 10.81
C GLY A 54 6.59 25.42 12.06
N ARG A 55 5.66 24.47 12.23
CA ARG A 55 4.80 24.40 13.42
C ARG A 55 5.53 23.84 14.65
N VAL A 56 6.59 23.10 14.41
CA VAL A 56 7.55 22.63 15.41
C VAL A 56 8.96 22.78 14.83
N PRO A 57 10.01 22.88 15.69
CA PRO A 57 11.40 22.88 15.22
C PRO A 57 11.72 21.66 14.34
N PHE A 58 12.54 21.87 13.34
CA PHE A 58 12.99 20.76 12.48
C PHE A 58 13.98 19.87 13.24
N ASP A 59 13.68 18.58 13.25
CA ASP A 59 14.55 17.51 13.75
C ASP A 59 14.75 16.49 12.63
N ALA A 60 15.97 16.45 12.08
CA ALA A 60 16.30 15.56 10.97
C ALA A 60 16.12 14.09 11.32
N LYS A 61 16.46 13.70 12.57
CA LYS A 61 16.29 12.29 12.99
C LYS A 61 14.82 11.92 13.12
N ALA A 62 14.00 12.75 13.71
CA ALA A 62 12.56 12.52 13.83
C ALA A 62 11.88 12.46 12.45
N ALA A 63 12.33 13.29 11.50
CA ALA A 63 11.87 13.25 10.13
C ALA A 63 12.24 11.92 9.45
N GLN A 64 13.50 11.47 9.55
CA GLN A 64 13.96 10.17 9.02
C GLN A 64 13.20 8.99 9.63
N ASP A 65 13.02 8.98 10.94
CA ASP A 65 12.29 7.89 11.63
C ASP A 65 10.84 7.84 11.14
N SER A 66 10.17 8.98 10.97
CA SER A 66 8.80 9.05 10.47
C SER A 66 8.68 8.62 9.01
N THR A 67 9.59 9.05 8.14
CA THR A 67 9.55 8.71 6.71
C THR A 67 9.91 7.25 6.46
N ARG A 68 10.81 6.67 7.24
CA ARG A 68 11.11 5.23 7.19
C ARG A 68 9.89 4.37 7.53
N VAL A 69 9.14 4.74 8.56
CA VAL A 69 7.88 4.07 8.89
C VAL A 69 6.88 4.25 7.76
N LEU A 70 6.73 5.46 7.20
CA LEU A 70 5.86 5.72 6.04
C LEU A 70 6.23 4.84 4.85
N ALA A 71 7.51 4.72 4.50
CA ALA A 71 7.98 3.91 3.38
C ALA A 71 7.57 2.43 3.55
N LEU A 72 7.65 1.90 4.77
CA LEU A 72 7.24 0.54 5.07
C LEU A 72 5.71 0.37 4.99
N ILE A 73 4.95 1.20 5.71
CA ILE A 73 3.51 1.01 5.85
C ILE A 73 2.72 1.43 4.61
N SER A 74 3.27 2.28 3.74
CA SER A 74 2.60 2.69 2.49
C SER A 74 2.35 1.54 1.53
N THR A 75 3.11 0.44 1.63
CA THR A 75 2.97 -0.74 0.78
C THR A 75 1.85 -1.69 1.24
N LEU A 76 1.35 -1.52 2.47
CA LEU A 76 0.46 -2.48 3.12
C LEU A 76 -1.01 -2.39 2.66
N PRO A 77 -1.66 -1.19 2.56
CA PRO A 77 -3.10 -1.13 2.35
C PRO A 77 -3.57 -1.64 0.99
N GLY A 78 -2.73 -1.61 -0.05
CA GLY A 78 -3.13 -1.96 -1.42
C GLY A 78 -3.72 -3.36 -1.54
N GLN A 79 -3.10 -4.34 -0.89
CA GLN A 79 -3.55 -5.74 -0.90
C GLN A 79 -4.87 -5.99 -0.15
N ALA A 80 -5.32 -5.02 0.65
CA ALA A 80 -6.55 -5.11 1.43
C ALA A 80 -7.79 -4.50 0.72
N PHE A 81 -7.70 -4.25 -0.61
CA PHE A 81 -8.82 -3.84 -1.47
C PHE A 81 -9.31 -4.99 -2.36
N ALA A 82 -9.37 -6.21 -1.81
CA ALA A 82 -9.91 -7.36 -2.52
C ALA A 82 -11.41 -7.15 -2.88
N ALA A 83 -11.88 -7.80 -3.96
CA ALA A 83 -13.24 -7.63 -4.49
C ALA A 83 -14.34 -7.86 -3.43
N ASN A 84 -14.16 -8.84 -2.54
CA ASN A 84 -15.13 -9.14 -1.48
C ASN A 84 -15.21 -8.06 -0.38
N THR A 85 -14.39 -7.00 -0.43
CA THR A 85 -14.43 -5.89 0.54
C THR A 85 -15.27 -4.70 0.07
N GLU A 86 -15.81 -4.74 -1.16
CA GLU A 86 -16.64 -3.66 -1.71
C GLU A 86 -17.93 -3.45 -0.90
N SER A 87 -18.57 -4.54 -0.46
CA SER A 87 -19.82 -4.49 0.30
C SER A 87 -19.66 -4.13 1.77
N VAL A 88 -18.42 -4.12 2.29
CA VAL A 88 -18.14 -3.78 3.69
C VAL A 88 -18.20 -2.28 3.90
N GLN A 89 -18.97 -1.84 4.89
CA GLN A 89 -19.13 -0.42 5.19
C GLN A 89 -17.79 0.27 5.47
N SER A 90 -17.48 1.26 4.66
CA SER A 90 -16.26 2.07 4.78
C SER A 90 -16.40 3.37 3.97
N LYS A 91 -15.39 4.23 4.02
CA LYS A 91 -15.31 5.41 3.14
C LYS A 91 -14.75 5.11 1.74
N ALA A 92 -14.47 3.86 1.40
CA ALA A 92 -14.02 3.47 0.07
C ALA A 92 -15.19 3.56 -0.93
N LEU A 93 -14.97 4.26 -2.06
CA LEU A 93 -15.99 4.35 -3.10
C LEU A 93 -15.95 3.12 -4.03
N PRO A 94 -17.10 2.71 -4.60
CA PRO A 94 -17.17 1.61 -5.58
C PRO A 94 -16.26 1.79 -6.80
N ALA A 95 -15.85 3.02 -7.11
CA ALA A 95 -14.90 3.33 -8.16
C ALA A 95 -13.57 2.56 -8.02
N ILE A 96 -13.14 2.22 -6.80
CA ILE A 96 -11.93 1.43 -6.54
C ILE A 96 -11.97 0.09 -7.29
N TRP A 97 -13.10 -0.60 -7.25
CA TRP A 97 -13.26 -1.94 -7.84
C TRP A 97 -13.71 -1.87 -9.31
N LYS A 98 -14.29 -0.74 -9.75
CA LYS A 98 -14.70 -0.50 -11.15
C LYS A 98 -13.56 0.03 -12.02
N GLU A 99 -12.66 0.83 -11.45
CA GLU A 99 -11.54 1.49 -12.13
C GLU A 99 -10.19 1.00 -11.56
N GLN A 100 -10.00 -0.34 -11.48
CA GLN A 100 -8.87 -0.96 -10.80
C GLN A 100 -7.50 -0.48 -11.30
N ASP A 101 -7.33 -0.33 -12.60
CA ASP A 101 -6.07 0.14 -13.21
C ASP A 101 -5.74 1.57 -12.77
N LYS A 102 -6.75 2.44 -12.75
CA LYS A 102 -6.59 3.83 -12.29
C LYS A 102 -6.29 3.90 -10.80
N PHE A 103 -6.99 3.09 -10.00
CA PHE A 103 -6.72 2.99 -8.56
C PHE A 103 -5.31 2.49 -8.30
N LYS A 104 -4.90 1.39 -8.98
CA LYS A 104 -3.56 0.82 -8.85
C LYS A 104 -2.48 1.81 -9.25
N ALA A 105 -2.62 2.48 -10.38
CA ALA A 105 -1.66 3.48 -10.84
C ALA A 105 -1.50 4.64 -9.84
N GLY A 106 -2.60 5.13 -9.27
CA GLY A 106 -2.58 6.17 -8.23
C GLY A 106 -1.92 5.68 -6.94
N TYR A 107 -2.19 4.44 -6.55
CA TYR A 107 -1.59 3.82 -5.38
C TYR A 107 -0.08 3.61 -5.55
N ASP A 108 0.36 3.05 -6.68
CA ASP A 108 1.78 2.83 -6.99
C ASP A 108 2.55 4.16 -7.04
N LYS A 109 1.93 5.20 -7.60
CA LYS A 109 2.52 6.56 -7.58
C LYS A 109 2.70 7.05 -6.15
N MET A 110 1.72 6.90 -5.29
CA MET A 110 1.82 7.28 -3.87
C MET A 110 2.99 6.55 -3.19
N VAL A 111 3.13 5.24 -3.38
CA VAL A 111 4.24 4.45 -2.81
C VAL A 111 5.59 4.97 -3.31
N ALA A 112 5.70 5.27 -4.62
CA ALA A 112 6.92 5.82 -5.21
C ALA A 112 7.29 7.21 -4.64
N GLU A 113 6.31 8.10 -4.46
CA GLU A 113 6.57 9.43 -3.88
C GLU A 113 6.93 9.33 -2.38
N VAL A 114 6.35 8.40 -1.63
CA VAL A 114 6.75 8.14 -0.23
C VAL A 114 8.21 7.65 -0.17
N ALA A 115 8.65 6.79 -1.10
CA ALA A 115 10.04 6.37 -1.17
C ALA A 115 11.01 7.53 -1.45
N LYS A 116 10.61 8.48 -2.31
CA LYS A 116 11.37 9.72 -2.56
C LYS A 116 11.44 10.61 -1.32
N LEU A 117 10.34 10.71 -0.56
CA LEU A 117 10.32 11.45 0.70
C LEU A 117 11.27 10.84 1.72
N ASP A 118 11.32 9.51 1.83
CA ASP A 118 12.27 8.82 2.71
C ASP A 118 13.73 9.05 2.26
N ALA A 119 14.00 9.02 0.95
CA ALA A 119 15.30 9.35 0.42
C ALA A 119 15.72 10.81 0.71
N ALA A 120 14.80 11.76 0.55
CA ALA A 120 15.04 13.16 0.90
C ALA A 120 15.32 13.34 2.39
N ALA A 121 14.57 12.64 3.26
CA ALA A 121 14.77 12.72 4.72
C ALA A 121 16.16 12.22 5.14
N LYS A 122 16.70 11.20 4.46
CA LYS A 122 18.06 10.69 4.71
C LYS A 122 19.17 11.72 4.47
N THR A 123 18.90 12.73 3.64
CA THR A 123 19.88 13.85 3.42
C THR A 123 19.91 14.84 4.57
N GLY A 124 18.90 14.88 5.44
CA GLY A 124 18.73 15.89 6.48
C GLY A 124 18.40 17.30 5.95
N ASN A 125 18.19 17.46 4.65
CA ASN A 125 17.91 18.76 4.02
C ASN A 125 16.40 19.06 4.09
N LEU A 126 16.04 20.10 4.85
CA LEU A 126 14.63 20.48 5.06
C LEU A 126 13.92 20.87 3.77
N ASP A 127 14.57 21.57 2.84
CA ASP A 127 13.95 22.01 1.59
C ASP A 127 13.66 20.82 0.66
N ALA A 128 14.58 19.87 0.59
CA ALA A 128 14.35 18.62 -0.14
C ALA A 128 13.19 17.82 0.45
N ILE A 129 13.11 17.74 1.78
CA ILE A 129 12.00 17.06 2.49
C ILE A 129 10.69 17.79 2.21
N LYS A 130 10.67 19.13 2.27
CA LYS A 130 9.48 19.94 2.01
C LYS A 130 8.92 19.72 0.60
N THR A 131 9.80 19.71 -0.41
CA THR A 131 9.42 19.42 -1.80
C THR A 131 8.80 18.04 -1.93
N ALA A 132 9.50 16.98 -1.47
CA ALA A 132 9.02 15.63 -1.54
C ALA A 132 7.73 15.40 -0.72
N PHE A 133 7.58 16.07 0.43
CA PHE A 133 6.35 16.04 1.23
C PHE A 133 5.15 16.61 0.46
N GLY A 134 5.33 17.68 -0.30
CA GLY A 134 4.30 18.23 -1.17
C GLY A 134 3.82 17.25 -2.23
N GLU A 135 4.75 16.53 -2.87
CA GLU A 135 4.43 15.51 -3.87
C GLU A 135 3.61 14.35 -3.27
N VAL A 136 4.00 13.83 -2.10
CA VAL A 136 3.20 12.81 -1.39
C VAL A 136 1.81 13.35 -1.07
N GLY A 137 1.70 14.58 -0.58
CA GLY A 137 0.42 15.23 -0.29
C GLY A 137 -0.49 15.32 -1.52
N GLY A 138 0.09 15.63 -2.68
CA GLY A 138 -0.62 15.64 -3.97
C GLY A 138 -1.20 14.28 -4.35
N THR A 139 -0.43 13.20 -4.16
CA THR A 139 -0.93 11.84 -4.44
C THR A 139 -2.04 11.42 -3.48
N CYS A 140 -1.89 11.74 -2.19
CA CYS A 140 -2.94 11.47 -1.19
C CYS A 140 -4.24 12.18 -1.56
N LYS A 141 -4.16 13.47 -1.92
CA LYS A 141 -5.33 14.26 -2.31
C LYS A 141 -5.99 13.67 -3.56
N SER A 142 -5.22 13.39 -4.60
CA SER A 142 -5.74 12.85 -5.86
C SER A 142 -6.48 11.53 -5.66
N CYS A 143 -5.92 10.62 -4.85
CA CYS A 143 -6.57 9.34 -4.53
C CYS A 143 -7.86 9.57 -3.72
N HIS A 144 -7.84 10.43 -2.70
CA HIS A 144 -9.01 10.72 -1.87
C HIS A 144 -10.13 11.38 -2.69
N ASP A 145 -9.82 12.28 -3.61
CA ASP A 145 -10.82 12.95 -4.44
C ASP A 145 -11.57 11.98 -5.38
N ASN A 146 -10.91 10.90 -5.82
CA ASN A 146 -11.48 9.93 -6.77
C ASN A 146 -12.10 8.70 -6.09
N PHE A 147 -11.56 8.26 -4.95
CA PHE A 147 -11.80 6.92 -4.41
C PHE A 147 -12.27 6.90 -2.95
N ARG A 148 -12.45 8.06 -2.30
CA ARG A 148 -12.88 8.16 -0.91
C ARG A 148 -14.07 9.08 -0.74
N ALA A 149 -15.12 8.62 -0.03
CA ALA A 149 -16.24 9.46 0.40
C ALA A 149 -15.78 10.55 1.38
N LYS A 150 -16.41 11.72 1.29
CA LYS A 150 -16.16 12.87 2.17
C LYS A 150 -16.60 12.64 3.60
#